data_de6c7cb4d12740e740147eb9f8f7ca01
#
_entry.id   de6c7cb4d12740e740147eb9f8f7ca01
#
_cell.length_a   1.000
_cell.length_b   1.000
_cell.length_c   1.000
_cell.angle_alpha   90.00
_cell.angle_beta   90.00
_cell.angle_gamma   90.00
#
_symmetry.space_group_name_H-M   'P 1'
#
loop_
_entity.id
_entity.type
_entity.pdbx_description
1 polymer ?
#
loop_
_entity_poly.entity_id
_entity_poly.type
_entity_poly.pdbx_seq_one_letter_code
_entity_poly.pdbx_strand_id
1 'polypeptide(L)'
;HIPIFTFINKMDLEARDPYELMEEIEQELGIETCPVNWPIGSGKRFAGVYERNDQEVIRFIPVDGGKKEVETEILKADDPKLKEYVEDELYDKLQEDIELLDMAGNEFSLEAVRAGKLSPVCFGSALTNFGIEPFLKHFLNMTTPPTPRMADGEVIDPYQENFSAFVFKIQANMNARHRDRMAFFRICSGKFEKGMEVYHYQGKKKIKLNQSKQLMADERSEVNEAYAGDVIGVFDPGIFSIGDTITTGKKHFAFEGIPT
;
A
#
# COMPACT_ATOMS: atom_id res chain seq x y z
N HIS A 1 -7.92 -7.99 -12.00
CA HIS A 1 -7.85 -6.55 -11.68
C HIS A 1 -7.07 -6.36 -10.40
N ILE A 2 -6.38 -5.23 -10.29
CA ILE A 2 -5.65 -4.84 -9.07
C ILE A 2 -6.46 -3.73 -8.41
N PRO A 3 -6.80 -3.83 -7.12
CA PRO A 3 -7.47 -2.75 -6.39
C PRO A 3 -6.64 -1.47 -6.44
N ILE A 4 -7.30 -0.34 -6.66
CA ILE A 4 -6.67 0.99 -6.69
C ILE A 4 -7.15 1.77 -5.48
N PHE A 5 -6.23 2.29 -4.71
CA PHE A 5 -6.47 3.18 -3.57
C PHE A 5 -5.90 4.54 -3.90
N THR A 6 -6.69 5.56 -3.74
CA THR A 6 -6.30 6.94 -4.05
C THR A 6 -6.04 7.72 -2.78
N PHE A 7 -4.87 8.36 -2.69
CA PHE A 7 -4.56 9.31 -1.62
C PHE A 7 -4.30 10.69 -2.23
N ILE A 8 -5.21 11.63 -2.00
CA ILE A 8 -5.07 13.02 -2.44
C ILE A 8 -4.19 13.73 -1.42
N ASN A 9 -2.95 13.94 -1.84
CA ASN A 9 -1.88 14.46 -1.01
C ASN A 9 -1.78 16.00 -1.08
N LYS A 10 -1.03 16.56 -0.15
CA LYS A 10 -0.68 17.99 -0.08
C LYS A 10 -1.86 18.90 0.30
N MET A 11 -2.78 18.42 1.14
CA MET A 11 -3.85 19.25 1.67
C MET A 11 -3.36 20.41 2.56
N ASP A 12 -2.08 20.38 2.96
CA ASP A 12 -1.37 21.50 3.59
C ASP A 12 -1.08 22.68 2.65
N LEU A 13 -1.33 22.51 1.35
CA LEU A 13 -1.30 23.56 0.33
C LEU A 13 -2.72 23.86 -0.15
N GLU A 14 -2.94 25.05 -0.72
CA GLU A 14 -4.22 25.37 -1.37
C GLU A 14 -4.55 24.35 -2.44
N ALA A 15 -5.70 23.73 -2.29
CA ALA A 15 -6.19 22.65 -3.14
C ALA A 15 -7.42 23.09 -3.93
N ARG A 16 -7.66 22.40 -5.05
CA ARG A 16 -8.91 22.48 -5.78
C ARG A 16 -10.04 21.85 -4.96
N ASP A 17 -11.27 22.08 -5.39
CA ASP A 17 -12.44 21.48 -4.76
C ASP A 17 -12.32 19.93 -4.75
N PRO A 18 -12.59 19.27 -3.63
CA PRO A 18 -12.48 17.81 -3.53
C PRO A 18 -13.38 17.05 -4.51
N TYR A 19 -14.57 17.57 -4.83
CA TYR A 19 -15.46 16.95 -5.83
C TYR A 19 -14.87 17.00 -7.22
N GLU A 20 -14.26 18.14 -7.62
CA GLU A 20 -13.58 18.26 -8.92
C GLU A 20 -12.40 17.29 -9.02
N LEU A 21 -11.65 17.09 -7.93
CA LEU A 21 -10.52 16.15 -7.91
C LEU A 21 -10.99 14.70 -8.06
N MET A 22 -12.10 14.33 -7.44
CA MET A 22 -12.67 12.99 -7.61
C MET A 22 -13.22 12.80 -9.02
N GLU A 23 -13.91 13.77 -9.58
CA GLU A 23 -14.42 13.72 -10.96
C GLU A 23 -13.27 13.53 -11.98
N GLU A 24 -12.14 14.23 -11.80
CA GLU A 24 -10.96 14.08 -12.63
C GLU A 24 -10.39 12.65 -12.55
N ILE A 25 -10.33 12.06 -11.34
CA ILE A 25 -9.88 10.67 -11.16
C ILE A 25 -10.81 9.71 -11.92
N GLU A 26 -12.12 9.90 -11.82
CA GLU A 26 -13.09 9.06 -12.51
C GLU A 26 -12.98 9.17 -14.04
N GLN A 27 -12.79 10.38 -14.55
CA GLN A 27 -12.60 10.62 -15.98
C GLN A 27 -11.30 10.01 -16.52
N GLU A 28 -10.19 10.17 -15.80
CA GLU A 28 -8.87 9.69 -16.25
C GLU A 28 -8.70 8.17 -16.09
N LEU A 29 -9.24 7.58 -15.05
CA LEU A 29 -9.06 6.16 -14.76
C LEU A 29 -10.23 5.29 -15.23
N GLY A 30 -11.39 5.87 -15.50
CA GLY A 30 -12.61 5.14 -15.89
C GLY A 30 -13.14 4.23 -14.78
N ILE A 31 -12.93 4.59 -13.52
CA ILE A 31 -13.40 3.88 -12.33
C ILE A 31 -14.15 4.85 -11.42
N GLU A 32 -15.13 4.35 -10.69
CA GLU A 32 -15.85 5.14 -9.70
C GLU A 32 -14.98 5.45 -8.50
N THR A 33 -15.24 6.58 -7.82
CA THR A 33 -14.57 6.96 -6.58
C THR A 33 -15.53 6.93 -5.40
N CYS A 34 -15.02 6.60 -4.22
CA CYS A 34 -15.76 6.69 -2.96
C CYS A 34 -14.85 7.32 -1.90
N PRO A 35 -15.15 8.54 -1.42
CA PRO A 35 -14.34 9.13 -0.36
C PRO A 35 -14.56 8.38 0.95
N VAL A 36 -13.47 7.92 1.54
CA VAL A 36 -13.45 7.26 2.86
C VAL A 36 -13.40 8.32 3.95
N ASN A 37 -12.61 9.35 3.72
CA ASN A 37 -12.61 10.55 4.54
C ASN A 37 -12.84 11.80 3.66
N TRP A 38 -13.13 12.93 4.32
CA TRP A 38 -13.38 14.21 3.66
C TRP A 38 -12.55 15.32 4.30
N PRO A 39 -11.87 16.19 3.52
CA PRO A 39 -11.00 17.21 4.08
C PRO A 39 -11.79 18.39 4.65
N ILE A 40 -11.34 18.93 5.76
CA ILE A 40 -11.88 20.14 6.38
C ILE A 40 -10.91 21.28 6.06
N GLY A 41 -11.22 22.02 5.01
CA GLY A 41 -10.36 23.07 4.47
C GLY A 41 -9.14 22.56 3.69
N SER A 42 -8.29 23.49 3.26
CA SER A 42 -7.01 23.24 2.61
C SER A 42 -6.01 24.34 2.94
N GLY A 43 -4.74 24.12 2.60
CA GLY A 43 -3.69 25.07 2.88
C GLY A 43 -3.50 25.31 4.37
N LYS A 44 -3.38 26.56 4.77
CA LYS A 44 -3.24 26.94 6.18
C LYS A 44 -4.51 26.69 7.01
N ARG A 45 -5.65 26.53 6.34
CA ARG A 45 -6.95 26.25 6.96
C ARG A 45 -7.25 24.75 7.05
N PHE A 46 -6.34 23.87 6.62
CA PHE A 46 -6.52 22.42 6.71
C PHE A 46 -6.54 21.98 8.17
N ALA A 47 -7.74 21.77 8.72
CA ALA A 47 -7.95 21.51 10.14
C ALA A 47 -8.01 20.02 10.51
N GLY A 48 -8.30 19.16 9.53
CA GLY A 48 -8.47 17.73 9.76
C GLY A 48 -9.22 17.05 8.64
N VAL A 49 -9.69 15.83 8.92
CA VAL A 49 -10.52 15.05 8.02
C VAL A 49 -11.75 14.51 8.75
N TYR A 50 -12.87 14.44 8.05
CA TYR A 50 -14.07 13.76 8.50
C TYR A 50 -14.05 12.31 8.02
N GLU A 51 -14.05 11.34 8.92
CA GLU A 51 -14.13 9.91 8.65
C GLU A 51 -15.60 9.50 8.48
N ARG A 52 -15.98 9.13 7.26
CA ARG A 52 -17.39 8.87 6.90
C ARG A 52 -17.99 7.68 7.63
N ASN A 53 -17.23 6.57 7.75
CA ASN A 53 -17.76 5.36 8.37
C ASN A 53 -18.03 5.52 9.87
N ASP A 54 -17.17 6.25 10.56
CA ASP A 54 -17.24 6.43 12.01
C ASP A 54 -18.02 7.70 12.39
N GLN A 55 -18.33 8.57 11.39
CA GLN A 55 -18.94 9.89 11.55
C GLN A 55 -18.18 10.76 12.56
N GLU A 56 -16.86 10.70 12.46
CA GLU A 56 -15.94 11.37 13.36
C GLU A 56 -15.02 12.33 12.59
N VAL A 57 -14.65 13.40 13.23
CA VAL A 57 -13.63 14.33 12.75
C VAL A 57 -12.33 14.02 13.45
N ILE A 58 -11.29 13.73 12.67
CA ILE A 58 -9.92 13.63 13.16
C ILE A 58 -9.24 14.97 12.92
N ARG A 59 -9.04 15.71 14.00
CA ARG A 59 -8.31 16.96 14.01
C ARG A 59 -6.81 16.71 14.17
N PHE A 60 -6.00 17.37 13.39
CA PHE A 60 -4.55 17.27 13.46
C PHE A 60 -3.97 18.46 14.23
N ILE A 61 -3.23 18.16 15.31
CA ILE A 61 -2.56 19.17 16.12
C ILE A 61 -1.11 19.29 15.62
N PRO A 62 -0.70 20.44 15.04
CA PRO A 62 0.65 20.61 14.54
C PRO A 62 1.68 20.43 15.66
N VAL A 63 2.66 19.54 15.46
CA VAL A 63 3.80 19.35 16.34
C VAL A 63 5.05 19.87 15.61
N ASP A 64 5.88 20.64 16.32
CA ASP A 64 7.08 21.23 15.75
C ASP A 64 7.96 20.20 15.04
N GLY A 65 8.23 20.43 13.77
CA GLY A 65 9.29 19.79 12.98
C GLY A 65 8.92 18.55 12.16
N GLY A 66 7.66 18.13 12.04
CA GLY A 66 7.22 17.05 11.09
C GLY A 66 7.85 15.67 11.30
N LYS A 67 8.62 15.46 12.36
CA LYS A 67 9.38 14.22 12.64
C LYS A 67 8.79 13.38 13.78
N LYS A 68 7.70 13.81 14.41
CA LYS A 68 7.03 13.10 15.49
C LYS A 68 5.65 12.66 15.06
N GLU A 69 5.13 11.66 15.74
CA GLU A 69 3.71 11.30 15.63
C GLU A 69 2.85 12.56 15.82
N VAL A 70 1.90 12.73 14.92
CA VAL A 70 0.96 13.86 14.97
C VAL A 70 -0.02 13.59 16.12
N GLU A 71 -0.15 14.53 17.04
CA GLU A 71 -1.22 14.45 18.01
C GLU A 71 -2.55 14.66 17.31
N THR A 72 -3.49 13.77 17.56
CA THR A 72 -4.83 13.81 16.98
C THR A 72 -5.87 13.93 18.07
N GLU A 73 -6.93 14.68 17.80
CA GLU A 73 -8.13 14.73 18.60
C GLU A 73 -9.31 14.24 17.78
N ILE A 74 -10.07 13.31 18.33
CA ILE A 74 -11.25 12.74 17.66
C ILE A 74 -12.50 13.34 18.29
N LEU A 75 -13.34 13.92 17.44
CA LEU A 75 -14.61 14.55 17.83
C LEU A 75 -15.73 13.99 16.96
N LYS A 76 -16.96 13.97 17.46
CA LYS A 76 -18.11 13.70 16.60
C LYS A 76 -18.36 14.88 15.65
N ALA A 77 -18.86 14.61 14.46
CA ALA A 77 -19.10 15.64 13.45
C ALA A 77 -20.12 16.71 13.90
N ASP A 78 -21.00 16.35 14.81
CA ASP A 78 -22.02 17.21 15.43
C ASP A 78 -21.59 17.77 16.79
N ASP A 79 -20.36 17.52 17.27
CA ASP A 79 -19.89 18.02 18.55
C ASP A 79 -19.75 19.56 18.51
N PRO A 80 -20.39 20.31 19.42
CA PRO A 80 -20.26 21.76 19.47
C PRO A 80 -18.82 22.25 19.63
N LYS A 81 -17.95 21.47 20.25
CA LYS A 81 -16.51 21.79 20.39
C LYS A 81 -15.80 21.94 19.05
N LEU A 82 -16.31 21.29 17.99
CA LEU A 82 -15.71 21.42 16.69
C LEU A 82 -15.68 22.87 16.20
N LYS A 83 -16.73 23.68 16.55
CA LYS A 83 -16.79 25.12 16.24
C LYS A 83 -15.75 25.95 16.97
N GLU A 84 -15.16 25.45 18.05
CA GLU A 84 -14.07 26.16 18.74
C GLU A 84 -12.75 26.04 18.01
N TYR A 85 -12.59 25.00 17.16
CA TYR A 85 -11.35 24.65 16.50
C TYR A 85 -11.37 24.90 14.99
N VAL A 86 -12.56 24.89 14.39
CA VAL A 86 -12.77 25.07 12.95
C VAL A 86 -13.50 26.39 12.75
N GLU A 87 -13.06 27.20 11.80
CA GLU A 87 -13.76 28.44 11.43
C GLU A 87 -15.21 28.15 11.06
N ASP A 88 -16.14 29.02 11.44
CA ASP A 88 -17.59 28.82 11.23
C ASP A 88 -17.92 28.48 9.78
N GLU A 89 -17.29 29.15 8.82
CA GLU A 89 -17.45 28.89 7.38
C GLU A 89 -17.08 27.44 7.00
N LEU A 90 -15.96 26.91 7.53
CA LEU A 90 -15.52 25.56 7.26
C LEU A 90 -16.39 24.52 7.96
N TYR A 91 -16.92 24.86 9.14
CA TYR A 91 -17.87 24.00 9.84
C TYR A 91 -19.17 23.88 9.06
N ASP A 92 -19.75 25.01 8.62
CA ASP A 92 -20.98 25.01 7.85
C ASP A 92 -20.80 24.28 6.51
N LYS A 93 -19.67 24.52 5.81
CA LYS A 93 -19.31 23.75 4.61
C LYS A 93 -19.18 22.26 4.87
N LEU A 94 -18.58 21.85 5.98
CA LEU A 94 -18.47 20.43 6.34
C LEU A 94 -19.86 19.78 6.48
N GLN A 95 -20.81 20.46 7.14
CA GLN A 95 -22.17 19.93 7.31
C GLN A 95 -22.86 19.78 5.94
N GLU A 96 -22.74 20.78 5.08
CA GLU A 96 -23.26 20.70 3.69
C GLU A 96 -22.62 19.56 2.90
N ASP A 97 -21.30 19.40 3.00
CA ASP A 97 -20.56 18.34 2.31
C ASP A 97 -20.96 16.94 2.82
N ILE A 98 -21.20 16.78 4.14
CA ILE A 98 -21.68 15.51 4.71
C ILE A 98 -23.06 15.15 4.12
N GLU A 99 -24.00 16.10 4.09
CA GLU A 99 -25.31 15.87 3.49
C GLU A 99 -25.23 15.50 2.01
N LEU A 100 -24.38 16.19 1.25
CA LEU A 100 -24.17 15.90 -0.18
C LEU A 100 -23.56 14.52 -0.41
N LEU A 101 -22.57 14.14 0.39
CA LEU A 101 -21.90 12.83 0.31
C LEU A 101 -22.86 11.68 0.66
N ASP A 102 -23.78 11.90 1.58
CA ASP A 102 -24.77 10.90 1.97
C ASP A 102 -25.90 10.78 0.94
N MET A 103 -26.24 11.87 0.24
CA MET A 103 -27.30 11.87 -0.77
C MET A 103 -26.83 11.41 -2.15
N ALA A 104 -25.62 11.77 -2.57
CA ALA A 104 -25.16 11.63 -3.94
C ALA A 104 -23.82 10.87 -4.09
N GLY A 105 -23.14 10.57 -2.99
CA GLY A 105 -21.88 9.83 -3.02
C GLY A 105 -22.08 8.36 -3.33
N ASN A 106 -21.12 7.77 -4.05
CA ASN A 106 -21.11 6.32 -4.27
C ASN A 106 -21.04 5.58 -2.92
N GLU A 107 -21.84 4.53 -2.78
CA GLU A 107 -21.77 3.65 -1.61
C GLU A 107 -20.44 2.88 -1.60
N PHE A 108 -19.83 2.79 -0.43
CA PHE A 108 -18.65 1.98 -0.26
C PHE A 108 -18.97 0.49 -0.42
N SER A 109 -18.29 -0.17 -1.35
CA SER A 109 -18.38 -1.61 -1.58
C SER A 109 -17.00 -2.24 -1.67
N LEU A 110 -16.63 -3.03 -0.67
CA LEU A 110 -15.36 -3.75 -0.65
C LEU A 110 -15.23 -4.72 -1.84
N GLU A 111 -16.34 -5.27 -2.30
CA GLU A 111 -16.38 -6.13 -3.49
C GLU A 111 -16.03 -5.33 -4.75
N ALA A 112 -16.61 -4.15 -4.93
CA ALA A 112 -16.31 -3.26 -6.06
C ALA A 112 -14.85 -2.78 -6.03
N VAL A 113 -14.30 -2.48 -4.84
CA VAL A 113 -12.88 -2.14 -4.66
C VAL A 113 -12.00 -3.30 -5.11
N ARG A 114 -12.26 -4.52 -4.65
CA ARG A 114 -11.50 -5.72 -5.02
C ARG A 114 -11.62 -6.07 -6.50
N ALA A 115 -12.75 -5.76 -7.10
CA ALA A 115 -12.97 -5.91 -8.55
C ALA A 115 -12.30 -4.82 -9.40
N GLY A 116 -11.71 -3.79 -8.78
CA GLY A 116 -11.10 -2.65 -9.47
C GLY A 116 -12.11 -1.73 -10.16
N LYS A 117 -13.35 -1.69 -9.67
CA LYS A 117 -14.43 -0.83 -10.20
C LYS A 117 -14.63 0.44 -9.39
N LEU A 118 -14.21 0.42 -8.11
CA LEU A 118 -14.33 1.52 -7.17
C LEU A 118 -12.98 1.80 -6.54
N SER A 119 -12.57 3.06 -6.51
CA SER A 119 -11.36 3.50 -5.79
C SER A 119 -11.74 4.20 -4.49
N PRO A 120 -11.36 3.68 -3.32
CA PRO A 120 -11.43 4.42 -2.07
C PRO A 120 -10.51 5.64 -2.14
N VAL A 121 -11.04 6.82 -1.82
CA VAL A 121 -10.29 8.08 -1.83
C VAL A 121 -10.09 8.58 -0.42
N CYS A 122 -8.84 8.89 -0.07
CA CYS A 122 -8.48 9.53 1.19
C CYS A 122 -7.76 10.85 0.91
N PHE A 123 -8.00 11.84 1.77
CA PHE A 123 -7.36 13.14 1.71
C PHE A 123 -6.39 13.30 2.88
N GLY A 124 -5.28 14.01 2.65
CA GLY A 124 -4.31 14.26 3.71
C GLY A 124 -3.05 14.98 3.24
N SER A 125 -2.03 15.00 4.08
CA SER A 125 -0.71 15.55 3.77
C SER A 125 0.39 14.64 4.31
N ALA A 126 1.14 14.05 3.40
CA ALA A 126 2.28 13.20 3.76
C ALA A 126 3.44 14.02 4.38
N LEU A 127 3.57 15.29 4.02
CA LEU A 127 4.62 16.17 4.56
C LEU A 127 4.42 16.42 6.06
N THR A 128 3.17 16.61 6.46
CA THR A 128 2.78 16.88 7.85
C THR A 128 2.35 15.64 8.61
N ASN A 129 2.31 14.47 7.96
CA ASN A 129 1.75 13.21 8.45
C ASN A 129 0.23 13.28 8.76
N PHE A 130 -0.48 14.27 8.26
CA PHE A 130 -1.92 14.41 8.47
C PHE A 130 -2.70 13.43 7.60
N GLY A 131 -3.51 12.57 8.21
CA GLY A 131 -4.33 11.58 7.53
C GLY A 131 -3.59 10.33 7.06
N ILE A 132 -2.28 10.19 7.30
CA ILE A 132 -1.50 9.02 6.87
C ILE A 132 -1.85 7.78 7.70
N GLU A 133 -1.94 7.89 9.02
CA GLU A 133 -2.28 6.76 9.88
C GLU A 133 -3.70 6.23 9.60
N PRO A 134 -4.77 7.06 9.54
CA PRO A 134 -6.09 6.64 9.11
C PRO A 134 -6.08 5.96 7.73
N PHE A 135 -5.38 6.55 6.74
CA PHE A 135 -5.24 5.93 5.42
C PHE A 135 -4.62 4.53 5.48
N LEU A 136 -3.54 4.35 6.22
CA LEU A 136 -2.89 3.04 6.38
C LEU A 136 -3.83 2.03 7.05
N LYS A 137 -4.60 2.46 8.05
CA LYS A 137 -5.61 1.61 8.71
C LYS A 137 -6.68 1.16 7.73
N HIS A 138 -7.22 2.07 6.93
CA HIS A 138 -8.18 1.75 5.87
C HIS A 138 -7.56 0.83 4.81
N PHE A 139 -6.35 1.14 4.35
CA PHE A 139 -5.62 0.34 3.38
C PHE A 139 -5.46 -1.12 3.85
N LEU A 140 -5.01 -1.34 5.09
CA LEU A 140 -4.86 -2.68 5.66
C LEU A 140 -6.18 -3.46 5.72
N ASN A 141 -7.28 -2.79 6.03
CA ASN A 141 -8.61 -3.42 6.11
C ASN A 141 -9.20 -3.77 4.73
N MET A 142 -8.85 -3.01 3.70
CA MET A 142 -9.40 -3.15 2.35
C MET A 142 -8.55 -4.01 1.43
N THR A 143 -7.23 -4.13 1.69
CA THR A 143 -6.32 -4.92 0.86
C THR A 143 -6.67 -6.40 0.86
N THR A 144 -6.34 -7.05 -0.24
CA THR A 144 -6.49 -8.50 -0.35
C THR A 144 -5.21 -9.20 0.10
N PRO A 145 -5.31 -10.41 0.68
CA PRO A 145 -4.16 -11.26 0.88
C PRO A 145 -3.52 -11.64 -0.47
N PRO A 146 -2.30 -12.19 -0.48
CA PRO A 146 -1.67 -12.68 -1.68
C PRO A 146 -2.58 -13.65 -2.44
N THR A 147 -2.73 -13.43 -3.74
CA THR A 147 -3.56 -14.30 -4.59
C THR A 147 -2.75 -15.47 -5.13
N PRO A 148 -3.41 -16.63 -5.39
CA PRO A 148 -2.78 -17.76 -6.04
C PRO A 148 -2.16 -17.38 -7.38
N ARG A 149 -1.07 -18.07 -7.75
CA ARG A 149 -0.39 -17.89 -9.04
C ARG A 149 -0.35 -19.17 -9.83
N MET A 150 -0.35 -19.03 -11.16
CA MET A 150 -0.19 -20.15 -12.06
C MET A 150 1.30 -20.50 -12.25
N ALA A 151 1.62 -21.80 -12.22
CA ALA A 151 2.92 -22.33 -12.54
C ALA A 151 2.75 -23.68 -13.26
N ASP A 152 3.32 -23.83 -14.43
CA ASP A 152 3.22 -25.06 -15.27
C ASP A 152 1.77 -25.58 -15.43
N GLY A 153 0.79 -24.65 -15.52
CA GLY A 153 -0.64 -24.97 -15.67
C GLY A 153 -1.35 -25.36 -14.38
N GLU A 154 -0.68 -25.29 -13.22
CA GLU A 154 -1.28 -25.54 -11.91
C GLU A 154 -1.38 -24.27 -11.07
N VAL A 155 -2.39 -24.25 -10.20
CA VAL A 155 -2.58 -23.17 -9.24
C VAL A 155 -1.69 -23.38 -8.02
N ILE A 156 -0.83 -22.44 -7.72
CA ILE A 156 0.01 -22.42 -6.52
C ILE A 156 -0.68 -21.57 -5.45
N ASP A 157 -1.14 -22.23 -4.40
CA ASP A 157 -1.78 -21.60 -3.26
C ASP A 157 -0.70 -20.90 -2.39
N PRO A 158 -0.87 -19.59 -2.07
CA PRO A 158 0.07 -18.89 -1.19
C PRO A 158 0.19 -19.51 0.22
N TYR A 159 -0.84 -20.21 0.69
CA TYR A 159 -0.86 -20.83 2.02
C TYR A 159 -0.30 -22.27 2.08
N GLN A 160 0.12 -22.84 0.95
CA GLN A 160 0.77 -24.15 0.98
C GLN A 160 2.11 -24.11 1.74
N GLU A 161 2.50 -25.25 2.35
CA GLU A 161 3.74 -25.34 3.16
C GLU A 161 5.02 -25.17 2.33
N ASN A 162 5.02 -25.68 1.09
CA ASN A 162 6.20 -25.58 0.24
C ASN A 162 6.47 -24.16 -0.19
N PHE A 163 7.69 -23.71 0.08
CA PHE A 163 8.14 -22.40 -0.33
C PHE A 163 8.33 -22.33 -1.85
N SER A 164 7.85 -21.25 -2.44
CA SER A 164 8.16 -20.88 -3.82
C SER A 164 8.26 -19.38 -3.99
N ALA A 165 9.17 -18.96 -4.86
CA ALA A 165 9.35 -17.56 -5.20
C ALA A 165 9.91 -17.41 -6.62
N PHE A 166 9.77 -16.22 -7.20
CA PHE A 166 10.39 -15.92 -8.50
C PHE A 166 11.15 -14.60 -8.44
N VAL A 167 12.18 -14.50 -9.28
CA VAL A 167 12.99 -13.28 -9.44
C VAL A 167 12.24 -12.31 -10.35
N PHE A 168 11.90 -11.14 -9.83
CA PHE A 168 11.26 -10.10 -10.66
C PHE A 168 12.16 -8.91 -10.96
N LYS A 169 13.28 -8.77 -10.23
CA LYS A 169 14.24 -7.68 -10.41
C LYS A 169 15.64 -8.15 -10.05
N ILE A 170 16.63 -7.68 -10.79
CA ILE A 170 18.04 -7.80 -10.42
C ILE A 170 18.65 -6.40 -10.44
N GLN A 171 19.34 -6.06 -9.37
CA GLN A 171 20.02 -4.79 -9.24
C GLN A 171 21.49 -5.03 -8.93
N ALA A 172 22.36 -4.47 -9.77
CA ALA A 172 23.80 -4.51 -9.59
C ALA A 172 24.33 -3.15 -9.12
N ASN A 173 25.51 -3.14 -8.50
CA ASN A 173 26.24 -1.94 -8.11
C ASN A 173 25.44 -1.01 -7.18
N MET A 174 24.70 -1.58 -6.23
CA MET A 174 23.97 -0.80 -5.22
C MET A 174 24.93 -0.04 -4.27
N ASN A 175 26.15 -0.49 -4.16
CA ASN A 175 27.23 0.21 -3.49
C ASN A 175 28.34 0.52 -4.49
N ALA A 176 28.64 1.79 -4.70
CA ALA A 176 29.68 2.21 -5.66
C ALA A 176 31.08 1.63 -5.37
N ARG A 177 31.32 1.16 -4.13
CA ARG A 177 32.60 0.59 -3.68
C ARG A 177 32.67 -0.94 -3.83
N HIS A 178 31.55 -1.61 -4.06
CA HIS A 178 31.48 -3.07 -4.16
C HIS A 178 30.64 -3.48 -5.38
N ARG A 179 31.11 -4.48 -6.13
CA ARG A 179 30.33 -5.11 -7.21
C ARG A 179 29.34 -6.10 -6.61
N ASP A 180 28.38 -5.60 -5.84
CA ASP A 180 27.32 -6.41 -5.30
C ASP A 180 26.13 -6.47 -6.30
N ARG A 181 25.60 -7.65 -6.44
CA ARG A 181 24.42 -7.94 -7.23
C ARG A 181 23.39 -8.57 -6.30
N MET A 182 22.17 -8.06 -6.35
CA MET A 182 21.03 -8.57 -5.59
C MET A 182 19.93 -9.01 -6.52
N ALA A 183 19.42 -10.21 -6.30
CA ALA A 183 18.20 -10.70 -6.91
C ALA A 183 17.03 -10.47 -5.94
N PHE A 184 15.95 -9.83 -6.42
CA PHE A 184 14.75 -9.60 -5.66
C PHE A 184 13.70 -10.65 -6.01
N PHE A 185 13.25 -11.34 -4.97
CA PHE A 185 12.27 -12.41 -5.07
C PHE A 185 10.93 -11.96 -4.52
N ARG A 186 9.87 -12.22 -5.27
CA ARG A 186 8.51 -12.23 -4.76
C ARG A 186 8.19 -13.62 -4.25
N ILE A 187 7.87 -13.76 -2.98
CA ILE A 187 7.44 -15.03 -2.38
C ILE A 187 6.00 -15.30 -2.81
N CYS A 188 5.75 -16.48 -3.40
CA CYS A 188 4.45 -16.86 -3.91
C CYS A 188 3.73 -17.86 -3.01
N SER A 189 4.48 -18.69 -2.28
CA SER A 189 3.91 -19.65 -1.32
C SER A 189 4.90 -20.01 -0.22
N GLY A 190 4.37 -20.51 0.88
CA GLY A 190 5.11 -21.01 2.03
C GLY A 190 5.87 -19.93 2.79
N LYS A 191 6.88 -20.37 3.53
CA LYS A 191 7.70 -19.53 4.39
C LYS A 191 9.15 -19.58 3.95
N PHE A 192 9.76 -18.41 3.83
CA PHE A 192 11.21 -18.24 3.69
C PHE A 192 11.87 -18.30 5.07
N GLU A 193 12.96 -19.01 5.19
CA GLU A 193 13.86 -19.00 6.34
C GLU A 193 15.30 -18.77 5.88
N LYS A 194 16.01 -17.88 6.59
CA LYS A 194 17.42 -17.58 6.29
C LYS A 194 18.27 -18.82 6.26
N GLY A 195 19.02 -19.00 5.18
CA GLY A 195 19.91 -20.14 5.00
C GLY A 195 19.23 -21.41 4.53
N MET A 196 17.92 -21.36 4.18
CA MET A 196 17.23 -22.52 3.62
C MET A 196 17.83 -22.96 2.28
N GLU A 197 17.73 -24.25 1.99
CA GLU A 197 18.08 -24.83 0.70
C GLU A 197 16.86 -24.87 -0.20
N VAL A 198 17.01 -24.35 -1.43
CA VAL A 198 15.95 -24.32 -2.44
C VAL A 198 16.45 -24.92 -3.75
N TYR A 199 15.56 -25.40 -4.58
CA TYR A 199 15.84 -25.82 -5.94
C TYR A 199 15.65 -24.65 -6.90
N HIS A 200 16.69 -24.30 -7.64
CA HIS A 200 16.65 -23.32 -8.73
C HIS A 200 16.23 -24.03 -10.01
N TYR A 201 15.01 -23.75 -10.48
CA TYR A 201 14.40 -24.51 -11.58
C TYR A 201 15.17 -24.37 -12.88
N GLN A 202 15.47 -23.16 -13.33
CA GLN A 202 16.18 -22.89 -14.59
C GLN A 202 17.63 -23.36 -14.52
N GLY A 203 18.27 -23.21 -13.37
CA GLY A 203 19.65 -23.69 -13.16
C GLY A 203 19.78 -25.18 -12.87
N LYS A 204 18.66 -25.91 -12.68
CA LYS A 204 18.59 -27.36 -12.38
C LYS A 204 19.50 -27.79 -11.23
N LYS A 205 19.60 -26.97 -10.20
CA LYS A 205 20.49 -27.23 -9.05
C LYS A 205 19.89 -26.72 -7.73
N LYS A 206 20.35 -27.33 -6.65
CA LYS A 206 20.06 -26.84 -5.31
C LYS A 206 21.02 -25.70 -4.95
N ILE A 207 20.49 -24.69 -4.30
CA ILE A 207 21.24 -23.53 -3.82
C ILE A 207 20.81 -23.17 -2.40
N LYS A 208 21.69 -22.56 -1.65
CA LYS A 208 21.41 -22.09 -0.30
C LYS A 208 21.24 -20.57 -0.33
N LEU A 209 20.11 -20.10 0.19
CA LEU A 209 19.80 -18.68 0.25
C LEU A 209 20.46 -18.06 1.48
N ASN A 210 21.68 -17.57 1.30
CA ASN A 210 22.41 -16.84 2.34
C ASN A 210 22.26 -15.33 2.12
N GLN A 211 22.41 -14.55 3.20
CA GLN A 211 22.40 -13.08 3.16
C GLN A 211 21.13 -12.48 2.53
N SER A 212 19.97 -12.84 3.08
CA SER A 212 18.71 -12.21 2.73
C SER A 212 18.56 -10.85 3.41
N LYS A 213 18.10 -9.87 2.65
CA LYS A 213 17.87 -8.50 3.11
C LYS A 213 16.47 -8.02 2.69
N GLN A 214 15.82 -7.27 3.56
CA GLN A 214 14.68 -6.44 3.22
C GLN A 214 15.15 -5.02 2.99
N LEU A 215 14.64 -4.39 1.95
CA LEU A 215 14.89 -2.97 1.69
C LEU A 215 13.69 -2.18 2.20
N MET A 216 13.94 -1.27 3.12
CA MET A 216 12.97 -0.27 3.54
C MET A 216 13.61 1.10 3.32
N ALA A 217 13.27 1.75 2.22
CA ALA A 217 13.95 2.96 1.73
C ALA A 217 15.46 2.72 1.59
N ASP A 218 16.28 3.49 2.31
CA ASP A 218 17.75 3.34 2.31
C ASP A 218 18.27 2.33 3.33
N GLU A 219 17.41 1.82 4.22
CA GLU A 219 17.80 0.87 5.25
C GLU A 219 17.75 -0.57 4.75
N ARG A 220 18.79 -1.32 5.05
CA ARG A 220 18.93 -2.74 4.73
C ARG A 220 18.91 -3.53 6.03
N SER A 221 17.77 -4.07 6.38
CA SER A 221 17.65 -4.99 7.50
C SER A 221 17.82 -6.43 7.06
N GLU A 222 18.40 -7.25 7.93
CA GLU A 222 18.51 -8.68 7.70
C GLU A 222 17.16 -9.35 7.92
N VAL A 223 16.72 -10.21 6.99
CA VAL A 223 15.46 -10.92 7.09
C VAL A 223 15.72 -12.37 7.46
N ASN A 224 15.19 -12.78 8.59
CA ASN A 224 15.26 -14.18 9.03
C ASN A 224 14.09 -15.02 8.51
N GLU A 225 12.92 -14.43 8.40
CA GLU A 225 11.67 -15.05 7.97
C GLU A 225 10.87 -14.12 7.07
N ALA A 226 10.21 -14.66 6.05
CA ALA A 226 9.29 -13.95 5.20
C ALA A 226 8.23 -14.91 4.64
N TYR A 227 7.09 -14.38 4.22
CA TYR A 227 5.92 -15.18 3.85
C TYR A 227 5.43 -14.85 2.45
N ALA A 228 4.50 -15.65 1.94
CA ALA A 228 3.86 -15.39 0.66
C ALA A 228 3.32 -13.94 0.62
N GLY A 229 3.66 -13.22 -0.44
CA GLY A 229 3.35 -11.81 -0.58
C GLY A 229 4.54 -10.89 -0.32
N ASP A 230 5.51 -11.30 0.47
CA ASP A 230 6.69 -10.50 0.78
C ASP A 230 7.68 -10.46 -0.40
N VAL A 231 8.52 -9.44 -0.35
CA VAL A 231 9.67 -9.27 -1.26
C VAL A 231 10.95 -9.31 -0.44
N ILE A 232 11.86 -10.20 -0.84
CA ILE A 232 13.19 -10.30 -0.25
C ILE A 232 14.27 -10.08 -1.29
N GLY A 233 15.36 -9.43 -0.90
CA GLY A 233 16.59 -9.35 -1.69
C GLY A 233 17.59 -10.42 -1.23
N VAL A 234 18.15 -11.16 -2.14
CA VAL A 234 19.20 -12.16 -1.87
C VAL A 234 20.46 -11.78 -2.64
N PHE A 235 21.63 -11.91 -1.99
CA PHE A 235 22.90 -11.73 -2.68
C PHE A 235 23.00 -12.72 -3.85
N ASP A 236 23.30 -12.20 -5.02
CA ASP A 236 23.39 -12.97 -6.25
C ASP A 236 24.83 -12.99 -6.78
N PRO A 237 25.54 -14.14 -6.72
CA PRO A 237 26.85 -14.27 -7.33
C PRO A 237 26.82 -14.34 -8.87
N GLY A 238 25.70 -13.97 -9.50
CA GLY A 238 25.54 -13.99 -10.96
C GLY A 238 24.85 -15.24 -11.49
N ILE A 239 24.08 -15.93 -10.65
CA ILE A 239 23.39 -17.19 -11.02
C ILE A 239 21.93 -17.02 -11.39
N PHE A 240 21.31 -15.89 -11.00
CA PHE A 240 19.90 -15.63 -11.25
C PHE A 240 19.67 -14.77 -12.48
N SER A 241 18.55 -15.03 -13.14
CA SER A 241 17.95 -14.20 -14.18
C SER A 241 16.53 -13.78 -13.78
N ILE A 242 16.03 -12.67 -14.36
CA ILE A 242 14.64 -12.25 -14.14
C ILE A 242 13.72 -13.35 -14.69
N GLY A 243 12.69 -13.71 -13.92
CA GLY A 243 11.78 -14.82 -14.22
C GLY A 243 12.21 -16.17 -13.64
N ASP A 244 13.43 -16.28 -13.09
CA ASP A 244 13.86 -17.53 -12.45
C ASP A 244 13.00 -17.88 -11.25
N THR A 245 12.70 -19.17 -11.12
CA THR A 245 11.87 -19.72 -10.04
C THR A 245 12.72 -20.56 -9.10
N ILE A 246 12.44 -20.40 -7.80
CA ILE A 246 13.00 -21.23 -6.74
C ILE A 246 11.89 -21.89 -5.94
N THR A 247 12.07 -23.15 -5.60
CA THR A 247 11.07 -23.97 -4.90
C THR A 247 11.69 -24.85 -3.83
N THR A 248 10.88 -25.24 -2.84
CA THR A 248 11.18 -26.38 -1.95
C THR A 248 10.23 -27.55 -2.28
N GLY A 249 10.44 -28.68 -1.60
CA GLY A 249 9.62 -29.88 -1.78
C GLY A 249 10.11 -30.78 -2.93
N LYS A 250 9.31 -31.81 -3.24
CA LYS A 250 9.66 -32.82 -4.24
C LYS A 250 9.26 -32.46 -5.64
N LYS A 251 8.22 -31.64 -5.79
CA LYS A 251 7.72 -31.17 -7.09
C LYS A 251 8.35 -29.80 -7.40
N HIS A 252 9.02 -29.71 -8.52
CA HIS A 252 9.61 -28.47 -9.01
C HIS A 252 8.81 -27.97 -10.20
N PHE A 253 8.57 -26.67 -10.27
CA PHE A 253 7.80 -26.01 -11.32
C PHE A 253 8.39 -24.62 -11.60
N ALA A 254 7.97 -24.03 -12.70
CA ALA A 254 8.30 -22.65 -13.05
C ALA A 254 7.06 -21.78 -13.08
N PHE A 255 7.16 -20.57 -12.52
CA PHE A 255 6.15 -19.55 -12.74
C PHE A 255 6.21 -19.04 -14.17
N GLU A 256 5.08 -18.59 -14.70
CA GLU A 256 5.03 -17.88 -15.97
C GLU A 256 5.95 -16.67 -15.93
N GLY A 257 6.68 -16.44 -17.03
CA GLY A 257 7.61 -15.31 -17.12
C GLY A 257 6.90 -13.96 -16.96
N ILE A 258 7.68 -12.96 -16.56
CA ILE A 258 7.16 -11.58 -16.49
C ILE A 258 6.90 -11.13 -17.93
N PRO A 259 5.70 -10.63 -18.27
CA PRO A 259 5.42 -10.07 -19.59
C PRO A 259 6.41 -8.92 -19.87
N THR A 260 7.07 -8.99 -21.02
CA THR A 260 8.01 -7.95 -21.50
C THR A 260 7.32 -7.05 -22.50
#